data_079bc16e7a3cdd9a253808a7548df65a
#
_entry.id   079bc16e7a3cdd9a253808a7548df65a
#
_cell.length_a   1.000
_cell.length_b   1.000
_cell.length_c   1.000
_cell.angle_alpha   90.00
_cell.angle_beta   90.00
_cell.angle_gamma   90.00
#
_symmetry.space_group_name_H-M   'P 1'
#
loop_
_entity.id
_entity.type
_entity.pdbx_description
1 polymer ?
#
loop_
_entity_poly.entity_id
_entity_poly.type
_entity_poly.pdbx_seq_one_letter_code
_entity_poly.pdbx_strand_id
1 'polypeptide(L)'
;MTHTLDRIGLSENHSGEEIVILCMVHYKHKEEKSEEIQEIARTVLKYKPNNFIGFPLSIPEEYLLPMAAQAGIVTAVFTDMSSITSLVRELREKALGISVVLSGLFSDVRKICDETGLTEHTTHYTAGVFGKTDELPDHLTLEITTQCGHALVSSHYVSNIVKKIRKGMLTSEEGAELLAKPCVCGIVNKKRTAEILAKMAQL
;
A
#
# COMPACT_ATOMS: atom_id res chain seq x y z
N MET A 1 11.77 -5.20 -4.83
CA MET A 1 10.73 -5.33 -3.79
C MET A 1 9.58 -6.10 -4.36
N THR A 2 9.44 -7.33 -3.91
CA THR A 2 8.48 -8.28 -4.45
C THR A 2 7.10 -8.17 -3.80
N HIS A 3 7.02 -7.60 -2.61
CA HIS A 3 5.82 -7.55 -1.78
C HIS A 3 4.72 -6.60 -2.26
N THR A 4 4.94 -5.88 -3.36
CA THR A 4 3.93 -4.99 -3.95
C THR A 4 3.56 -5.38 -5.38
N LEU A 5 4.12 -6.50 -5.91
CA LEU A 5 4.04 -6.82 -7.34
C LEU A 5 2.76 -7.53 -7.77
N ASP A 6 2.15 -8.32 -6.90
CA ASP A 6 0.99 -9.15 -7.28
C ASP A 6 -0.18 -8.90 -6.34
N ARG A 7 -1.05 -7.97 -6.74
CA ARG A 7 -2.26 -7.63 -6.01
C ARG A 7 -3.46 -8.14 -6.78
N ILE A 8 -3.95 -9.30 -6.38
CA ILE A 8 -5.07 -9.96 -7.06
C ILE A 8 -6.33 -9.10 -7.03
N GLY A 9 -7.12 -9.15 -8.10
CA GLY A 9 -8.40 -8.46 -8.25
C GLY A 9 -8.31 -7.02 -8.77
N LEU A 10 -7.11 -6.47 -8.95
CA LEU A 10 -6.97 -5.18 -9.64
C LEU A 10 -7.09 -5.36 -11.15
N SER A 11 -7.85 -4.49 -11.79
CA SER A 11 -8.07 -4.43 -13.24
C SER A 11 -8.27 -2.98 -13.65
N GLU A 12 -8.37 -2.69 -14.94
CA GLU A 12 -8.62 -1.34 -15.47
C GLU A 12 -9.89 -0.68 -14.91
N ASN A 13 -10.86 -1.47 -14.44
CA ASN A 13 -12.05 -0.96 -13.76
C ASN A 13 -11.76 -0.35 -12.37
N HIS A 14 -10.56 -0.61 -11.83
CA HIS A 14 -10.08 -0.10 -10.54
C HIS A 14 -8.99 0.98 -10.72
N SER A 15 -8.94 1.61 -11.91
CA SER A 15 -7.95 2.65 -12.20
C SER A 15 -8.02 3.77 -11.15
N GLY A 16 -6.88 4.10 -10.56
CA GLY A 16 -6.74 5.12 -9.52
C GLY A 16 -7.18 4.71 -8.11
N GLU A 17 -7.73 3.51 -7.92
CA GLU A 17 -8.27 3.09 -6.62
C GLU A 17 -7.22 2.44 -5.69
N GLU A 18 -6.06 2.06 -6.21
CA GLU A 18 -5.02 1.46 -5.38
C GLU A 18 -3.63 1.68 -5.97
N ILE A 19 -2.93 2.69 -5.47
CA ILE A 19 -1.56 2.99 -5.86
C ILE A 19 -0.70 3.06 -4.61
N VAL A 20 0.30 2.18 -4.54
CA VAL A 20 1.28 2.16 -3.45
C VAL A 20 2.48 3.01 -3.85
N ILE A 21 2.91 3.88 -2.94
CA ILE A 21 4.19 4.56 -3.04
C ILE A 21 5.17 3.94 -2.05
N LEU A 22 6.43 3.83 -2.46
CA LEU A 22 7.53 3.42 -1.63
C LEU A 22 8.75 4.26 -1.96
N CYS A 23 9.30 4.92 -0.96
CA CYS A 23 10.56 5.64 -1.02
C CYS A 23 11.52 4.99 -0.02
N MET A 24 12.73 4.62 -0.47
CA MET A 24 13.68 3.92 0.38
C MET A 24 15.10 4.38 0.09
N VAL A 25 15.82 4.60 1.18
CA VAL A 25 17.24 4.90 1.17
C VAL A 25 18.06 3.61 1.34
N HIS A 26 19.18 3.51 0.68
CA HIS A 26 20.13 2.43 0.92
C HIS A 26 20.63 2.48 2.36
N TYR A 27 20.72 1.33 3.05
CA TYR A 27 21.03 1.25 4.49
C TYR A 27 22.31 2.01 4.92
N LYS A 28 23.33 2.11 4.04
CA LYS A 28 24.58 2.83 4.31
C LYS A 28 24.41 4.36 4.38
N HIS A 29 23.33 4.89 3.84
CA HIS A 29 23.07 6.34 3.75
C HIS A 29 21.89 6.77 4.62
N LYS A 30 21.39 5.91 5.50
CA LYS A 30 20.19 6.21 6.31
C LYS A 30 20.37 7.43 7.21
N GLU A 31 21.51 7.53 7.89
CA GLU A 31 21.81 8.66 8.78
C GLU A 31 21.98 9.95 7.98
N GLU A 32 22.73 9.87 6.88
CA GLU A 32 23.01 10.97 5.96
C GLU A 32 21.75 11.54 5.29
N LYS A 33 20.74 10.69 5.04
CA LYS A 33 19.49 10.99 4.37
C LYS A 33 18.27 11.06 5.30
N SER A 34 18.52 11.22 6.59
CA SER A 34 17.46 11.25 7.60
C SER A 34 16.48 12.39 7.39
N GLU A 35 16.95 13.59 7.04
CA GLU A 35 16.10 14.76 6.82
C GLU A 35 15.26 14.63 5.56
N GLU A 36 15.84 14.12 4.48
CA GLU A 36 15.12 13.91 3.21
C GLU A 36 14.01 12.85 3.36
N ILE A 37 14.26 11.76 4.11
CA ILE A 37 13.23 10.77 4.41
C ILE A 37 12.09 11.36 5.24
N GLN A 38 12.40 12.18 6.24
CA GLN A 38 11.38 12.88 7.02
C GLN A 38 10.57 13.85 6.13
N GLU A 39 11.23 14.55 5.21
CA GLU A 39 10.57 15.44 4.28
C GLU A 39 9.65 14.69 3.31
N ILE A 40 10.08 13.52 2.83
CA ILE A 40 9.21 12.63 2.06
C ILE A 40 8.00 12.20 2.88
N ALA A 41 8.22 11.73 4.12
CA ALA A 41 7.14 11.30 5.00
C ALA A 41 6.12 12.42 5.26
N ARG A 42 6.60 13.63 5.56
CA ARG A 42 5.76 14.83 5.72
C ARG A 42 4.96 15.14 4.47
N THR A 43 5.61 15.06 3.30
CA THR A 43 4.97 15.32 2.02
C THR A 43 3.90 14.26 1.73
N VAL A 44 4.18 12.98 1.95
CA VAL A 44 3.20 11.90 1.78
C VAL A 44 1.98 12.09 2.69
N LEU A 45 2.19 12.40 3.97
CA LEU A 45 1.10 12.62 4.94
C LEU A 45 0.23 13.84 4.58
N LYS A 46 0.80 14.90 4.01
CA LYS A 46 0.06 16.07 3.49
C LYS A 46 -1.04 15.68 2.50
N TYR A 47 -0.82 14.65 1.69
CA TYR A 47 -1.77 14.15 0.70
C TYR A 47 -2.73 13.08 1.22
N LYS A 48 -2.79 12.84 2.53
CA LYS A 48 -3.77 12.00 3.24
C LYS A 48 -3.91 10.60 2.65
N PRO A 49 -2.87 9.76 2.68
CA PRO A 49 -2.93 8.40 2.20
C PRO A 49 -4.02 7.58 2.92
N ASN A 50 -4.58 6.58 2.25
CA ASN A 50 -5.53 5.65 2.86
C ASN A 50 -4.89 4.83 4.00
N ASN A 51 -3.61 4.52 3.87
CA ASN A 51 -2.80 3.88 4.90
C ASN A 51 -1.33 4.30 4.74
N PHE A 52 -0.55 4.24 5.82
CA PHE A 52 0.82 4.73 5.87
C PHE A 52 1.64 3.85 6.84
N ILE A 53 2.95 3.74 6.63
CA ILE A 53 3.86 3.07 7.56
C ILE A 53 3.72 3.65 8.97
N GLY A 54 3.54 2.78 9.96
CA GLY A 54 3.30 3.17 11.35
C GLY A 54 1.81 3.27 11.73
N PHE A 55 0.89 3.58 10.82
CA PHE A 55 -0.54 3.60 11.12
C PHE A 55 -1.05 2.25 11.67
N PRO A 56 -0.70 1.09 11.07
CA PRO A 56 -1.12 -0.20 11.60
C PRO A 56 -0.66 -0.48 13.03
N LEU A 57 0.44 0.13 13.45
CA LEU A 57 1.01 0.02 14.79
C LEU A 57 0.46 1.09 15.75
N SER A 58 -0.46 1.94 15.30
CA SER A 58 -1.00 3.07 16.06
C SER A 58 0.09 4.00 16.60
N ILE A 59 1.16 4.21 15.81
CA ILE A 59 2.24 5.13 16.15
C ILE A 59 1.67 6.56 16.19
N PRO A 60 1.85 7.31 17.28
CA PRO A 60 1.44 8.70 17.36
C PRO A 60 2.11 9.55 16.26
N GLU A 61 1.40 10.57 15.76
CA GLU A 61 1.83 11.37 14.60
C GLU A 61 3.22 11.99 14.81
N GLU A 62 3.51 12.47 16.01
CA GLU A 62 4.81 13.05 16.36
C GLU A 62 6.00 12.09 16.22
N TYR A 63 5.76 10.77 16.23
CA TYR A 63 6.80 9.75 16.07
C TYR A 63 6.89 9.18 14.65
N LEU A 64 5.93 9.48 13.78
CA LEU A 64 5.93 8.93 12.42
C LEU A 64 7.15 9.36 11.59
N LEU A 65 7.51 10.66 11.66
CA LEU A 65 8.66 11.18 10.93
C LEU A 65 9.99 10.63 11.43
N PRO A 66 10.28 10.66 12.75
CA PRO A 66 11.49 10.03 13.30
C PRO A 66 11.55 8.54 13.00
N MET A 67 10.43 7.81 13.08
CA MET A 67 10.36 6.40 12.76
C MET A 67 10.69 6.13 11.28
N ALA A 68 10.14 6.92 10.36
CA ALA A 68 10.45 6.79 8.93
C ALA A 68 11.95 7.02 8.66
N ALA A 69 12.56 8.01 9.29
CA ALA A 69 14.01 8.27 9.21
C ALA A 69 14.81 7.09 9.75
N GLN A 70 14.48 6.59 10.93
CA GLN A 70 15.14 5.43 11.53
C GLN A 70 14.98 4.17 10.66
N ALA A 71 13.82 3.94 10.08
CA ALA A 71 13.59 2.85 9.15
C ALA A 71 14.30 3.06 7.80
N GLY A 72 14.52 4.31 7.39
CA GLY A 72 15.03 4.68 6.06
C GLY A 72 14.05 4.38 4.93
N ILE A 73 12.75 4.37 5.24
CA ILE A 73 11.69 3.98 4.31
C ILE A 73 10.39 4.73 4.61
N VAL A 74 9.71 5.12 3.55
CA VAL A 74 8.34 5.63 3.59
C VAL A 74 7.49 4.78 2.65
N THR A 75 6.38 4.26 3.15
CA THR A 75 5.41 3.51 2.36
C THR A 75 4.01 3.97 2.68
N ALA A 76 3.17 4.05 1.65
CA ALA A 76 1.77 4.43 1.78
C ALA A 76 0.94 3.83 0.63
N VAL A 77 -0.37 3.80 0.79
CA VAL A 77 -1.31 3.49 -0.28
C VAL A 77 -2.31 4.61 -0.46
N PHE A 78 -2.53 4.98 -1.71
CA PHE A 78 -3.49 5.99 -2.14
C PHE A 78 -4.65 5.34 -2.88
N THR A 79 -5.82 5.94 -2.76
CA THR A 79 -7.07 5.51 -3.40
C THR A 79 -7.66 6.62 -4.27
N ASP A 80 -6.84 7.58 -4.64
CA ASP A 80 -7.19 8.73 -5.46
C ASP A 80 -6.02 9.16 -6.35
N MET A 81 -6.26 9.12 -7.66
CA MET A 81 -5.28 9.44 -8.69
C MET A 81 -4.76 10.88 -8.57
N SER A 82 -5.62 11.82 -8.23
CA SER A 82 -5.25 13.24 -8.20
C SER A 82 -4.26 13.54 -7.06
N SER A 83 -4.50 12.93 -5.91
CA SER A 83 -3.63 13.07 -4.73
C SER A 83 -2.24 12.47 -4.99
N ILE A 84 -2.16 11.25 -5.54
CA ILE A 84 -0.86 10.61 -5.81
C ILE A 84 -0.10 11.33 -6.93
N THR A 85 -0.78 11.80 -7.98
CA THR A 85 -0.13 12.57 -9.05
C THR A 85 0.45 13.89 -8.52
N SER A 86 -0.32 14.58 -7.68
CA SER A 86 0.14 15.85 -7.05
C SER A 86 1.31 15.60 -6.11
N LEU A 87 1.26 14.53 -5.32
CA LEU A 87 2.38 14.11 -4.47
C LEU A 87 3.65 13.84 -5.29
N VAL A 88 3.54 13.06 -6.36
CA VAL A 88 4.70 12.71 -7.21
C VAL A 88 5.31 13.96 -7.84
N ARG A 89 4.47 14.91 -8.30
CA ARG A 89 4.91 16.20 -8.82
C ARG A 89 5.70 16.98 -7.75
N GLU A 90 5.18 17.10 -6.54
CA GLU A 90 5.86 17.79 -5.44
C GLU A 90 7.18 17.11 -5.06
N LEU A 91 7.24 15.78 -5.00
CA LEU A 91 8.47 15.03 -4.74
C LEU A 91 9.52 15.24 -5.83
N ARG A 92 9.09 15.28 -7.11
CA ARG A 92 9.97 15.62 -8.24
C ARG A 92 10.57 17.01 -8.08
N GLU A 93 9.75 18.00 -7.75
CA GLU A 93 10.19 19.41 -7.57
C GLU A 93 11.17 19.56 -6.41
N LYS A 94 10.97 18.82 -5.32
CA LYS A 94 11.87 18.81 -4.16
C LYS A 94 13.23 18.16 -4.47
N ALA A 95 13.32 17.28 -5.43
CA ALA A 95 14.55 16.63 -5.90
C ALA A 95 15.45 16.08 -4.76
N LEU A 96 14.85 15.37 -3.81
CA LEU A 96 15.52 14.90 -2.56
C LEU A 96 16.56 13.81 -2.78
N GLY A 97 16.74 13.32 -4.01
CA GLY A 97 17.75 12.32 -4.36
C GLY A 97 17.47 10.93 -3.79
N ILE A 98 16.20 10.62 -3.53
CA ILE A 98 15.73 9.32 -3.04
C ILE A 98 14.81 8.70 -4.10
N SER A 99 14.99 7.41 -4.35
CA SER A 99 14.18 6.66 -5.31
C SER A 99 12.72 6.61 -4.88
N VAL A 100 11.83 6.91 -5.80
CA VAL A 100 10.37 6.78 -5.65
C VAL A 100 9.90 5.62 -6.52
N VAL A 101 9.25 4.65 -5.91
CA VAL A 101 8.64 3.50 -6.58
C VAL A 101 7.13 3.60 -6.46
N LEU A 102 6.44 3.48 -7.58
CA LEU A 102 4.99 3.34 -7.62
C LEU A 102 4.61 1.90 -7.97
N SER A 103 3.61 1.37 -7.30
CA SER A 103 3.07 0.04 -7.57
C SER A 103 1.54 0.11 -7.69
N GLY A 104 1.03 -0.32 -8.83
CA GLY A 104 -0.38 -0.28 -9.22
C GLY A 104 -0.56 -0.79 -10.63
N LEU A 105 -1.65 -0.48 -11.28
CA LEU A 105 -1.85 -0.75 -12.69
C LEU A 105 -0.82 0.01 -13.54
N PHE A 106 -0.29 -0.62 -14.58
CA PHE A 106 0.67 0.02 -15.47
C PHE A 106 0.11 1.27 -16.14
N SER A 107 -1.16 1.25 -16.52
CA SER A 107 -1.88 2.39 -17.06
C SER A 107 -1.87 3.58 -16.11
N ASP A 108 -2.13 3.34 -14.82
CA ASP A 108 -2.12 4.39 -13.79
C ASP A 108 -0.72 4.97 -13.58
N VAL A 109 0.29 4.12 -13.45
CA VAL A 109 1.67 4.56 -13.25
C VAL A 109 2.17 5.36 -14.45
N ARG A 110 1.90 4.91 -15.68
CA ARG A 110 2.24 5.66 -16.90
C ARG A 110 1.56 7.01 -16.96
N LYS A 111 0.26 7.06 -16.65
CA LYS A 111 -0.47 8.33 -16.60
C LYS A 111 0.14 9.30 -15.58
N ILE A 112 0.53 8.83 -14.38
CA ILE A 112 1.22 9.66 -13.40
C ILE A 112 2.55 10.16 -13.96
N CYS A 113 3.34 9.31 -14.61
CA CYS A 113 4.62 9.69 -15.22
C CYS A 113 4.41 10.76 -16.29
N ASP A 114 3.47 10.57 -17.21
CA ASP A 114 3.14 11.53 -18.28
C ASP A 114 2.72 12.89 -17.73
N GLU A 115 1.81 12.91 -16.74
CA GLU A 115 1.31 14.14 -16.12
C GLU A 115 2.34 14.87 -15.25
N THR A 116 3.34 14.15 -14.78
CA THR A 116 4.43 14.72 -13.97
C THR A 116 5.72 14.96 -14.76
N GLY A 117 5.77 14.56 -16.04
CA GLY A 117 6.97 14.67 -16.89
C GLY A 117 8.13 13.80 -16.38
N LEU A 118 7.82 12.65 -15.82
CA LEU A 118 8.78 11.63 -15.40
C LEU A 118 8.80 10.47 -16.40
N THR A 119 9.88 9.70 -16.36
CA THR A 119 10.01 8.46 -17.14
C THR A 119 10.49 7.37 -16.20
N GLU A 120 9.91 6.18 -16.34
CA GLU A 120 10.31 5.03 -15.53
C GLU A 120 11.73 4.60 -15.92
N HIS A 121 12.65 4.56 -14.97
CA HIS A 121 13.99 4.03 -15.23
C HIS A 121 14.07 2.51 -15.05
N THR A 122 13.14 1.92 -14.31
CA THR A 122 13.08 0.47 -14.06
C THR A 122 11.64 0.06 -13.84
N THR A 123 11.21 -0.99 -14.51
CA THR A 123 9.88 -1.57 -14.37
C THR A 123 9.97 -3.01 -13.89
N HIS A 124 9.19 -3.35 -12.87
CA HIS A 124 9.00 -4.71 -12.38
C HIS A 124 7.54 -5.13 -12.61
N TYR A 125 7.33 -6.35 -13.00
CA TYR A 125 5.99 -6.92 -13.17
C TYR A 125 5.97 -8.37 -12.70
N THR A 126 4.78 -8.85 -12.29
CA THR A 126 4.60 -10.25 -11.96
C THR A 126 4.47 -11.10 -13.23
N ALA A 127 5.06 -12.27 -13.21
CA ALA A 127 4.87 -13.26 -14.28
C ALA A 127 3.64 -14.16 -14.02
N GLY A 128 2.91 -13.92 -12.95
CA GLY A 128 1.75 -14.71 -12.51
C GLY A 128 2.04 -15.58 -11.30
N VAL A 129 1.09 -16.44 -10.98
CA VAL A 129 1.14 -17.38 -9.86
C VAL A 129 1.31 -18.79 -10.40
N PHE A 130 2.29 -19.52 -9.88
CA PHE A 130 2.69 -20.84 -10.36
C PHE A 130 2.72 -21.86 -9.22
N GLY A 131 2.68 -23.14 -9.54
CA GLY A 131 2.75 -24.25 -8.59
C GLY A 131 1.37 -24.84 -8.28
N LYS A 132 1.12 -25.17 -7.02
CA LYS A 132 -0.14 -25.78 -6.55
C LYS A 132 -1.23 -24.71 -6.36
N THR A 133 -1.68 -24.15 -7.45
CA THR A 133 -2.68 -23.06 -7.44
C THR A 133 -4.06 -23.52 -6.96
N ASP A 134 -4.35 -24.81 -7.02
CA ASP A 134 -5.55 -25.46 -6.49
C ASP A 134 -5.60 -25.49 -4.94
N GLU A 135 -4.46 -25.33 -4.27
CA GLU A 135 -4.39 -25.23 -2.82
C GLU A 135 -4.54 -23.77 -2.31
N LEU A 136 -4.63 -22.79 -3.21
CA LEU A 136 -4.79 -21.39 -2.84
C LEU A 136 -6.18 -21.11 -2.22
N PRO A 137 -6.29 -20.11 -1.33
CA PRO A 137 -7.58 -19.63 -0.87
C PRO A 137 -8.49 -19.14 -2.02
N ASP A 138 -9.76 -18.96 -1.73
CA ASP A 138 -10.70 -18.35 -2.68
C ASP A 138 -10.24 -16.96 -3.14
N HIS A 139 -10.78 -16.53 -4.29
CA HIS A 139 -10.35 -15.31 -4.97
C HIS A 139 -10.51 -14.05 -4.08
N LEU A 140 -11.63 -13.89 -3.37
CA LEU A 140 -11.86 -12.73 -2.51
C LEU A 140 -10.88 -12.69 -1.31
N THR A 141 -10.57 -13.86 -0.76
CA THR A 141 -9.53 -13.98 0.27
C THR A 141 -8.15 -13.58 -0.28
N LEU A 142 -7.82 -14.00 -1.50
CA LEU A 142 -6.57 -13.61 -2.16
C LEU A 142 -6.52 -12.10 -2.45
N GLU A 143 -7.63 -11.49 -2.84
CA GLU A 143 -7.70 -10.04 -3.05
C GLU A 143 -7.33 -9.22 -1.81
N ILE A 144 -7.58 -9.77 -0.60
CA ILE A 144 -7.18 -9.14 0.66
C ILE A 144 -5.73 -9.50 1.01
N THR A 145 -5.38 -10.78 1.00
CA THR A 145 -4.08 -11.25 1.51
C THR A 145 -2.91 -10.81 0.66
N THR A 146 -3.09 -10.67 -0.67
CA THR A 146 -2.04 -10.24 -1.60
C THR A 146 -1.74 -8.75 -1.52
N GLN A 147 -2.56 -7.95 -0.84
CA GLN A 147 -2.23 -6.55 -0.57
C GLN A 147 -1.01 -6.42 0.35
N CYS A 148 -0.76 -7.42 1.20
CA CYS A 148 0.44 -7.48 2.03
C CYS A 148 1.46 -8.44 1.41
N GLY A 149 2.41 -7.94 0.64
CA GLY A 149 3.44 -8.75 0.00
C GLY A 149 4.41 -9.44 0.95
N HIS A 150 4.36 -9.18 2.26
CA HIS A 150 5.08 -9.94 3.29
C HIS A 150 4.29 -11.16 3.80
N ALA A 151 3.10 -11.42 3.26
CA ALA A 151 2.20 -12.51 3.68
C ALA A 151 1.83 -12.48 5.18
N LEU A 152 1.76 -11.28 5.78
CA LEU A 152 1.42 -11.11 7.20
C LEU A 152 -0.09 -11.12 7.46
N VAL A 153 -0.90 -10.97 6.42
CA VAL A 153 -2.36 -11.08 6.49
C VAL A 153 -2.76 -12.48 6.08
N SER A 154 -3.08 -13.35 7.05
CA SER A 154 -3.38 -14.75 6.77
C SER A 154 -4.83 -14.96 6.31
N SER A 155 -5.06 -15.98 5.46
CA SER A 155 -6.40 -16.39 5.02
C SER A 155 -7.31 -16.80 6.17
N HIS A 156 -6.77 -17.45 7.20
CA HIS A 156 -7.52 -17.80 8.39
C HIS A 156 -7.99 -16.58 9.18
N TYR A 157 -7.16 -15.52 9.21
CA TYR A 157 -7.56 -14.28 9.85
C TYR A 157 -8.68 -13.58 9.09
N VAL A 158 -8.61 -13.54 7.75
CA VAL A 158 -9.69 -13.04 6.89
C VAL A 158 -10.99 -13.81 7.18
N SER A 159 -10.96 -15.15 7.16
CA SER A 159 -12.13 -15.99 7.44
C SER A 159 -12.73 -15.72 8.82
N ASN A 160 -11.89 -15.48 9.84
CA ASN A 160 -12.36 -15.15 11.19
C ASN A 160 -13.07 -13.78 11.21
N ILE A 161 -12.50 -12.78 10.57
CA ILE A 161 -13.12 -11.45 10.48
C ILE A 161 -14.47 -11.52 9.75
N VAL A 162 -14.56 -12.22 8.62
CA VAL A 162 -15.83 -12.43 7.90
C VAL A 162 -16.89 -13.07 8.79
N LYS A 163 -16.52 -14.10 9.58
CA LYS A 163 -17.45 -14.74 10.54
C LYS A 163 -17.95 -13.76 11.60
N LYS A 164 -17.11 -12.84 12.07
CA LYS A 164 -17.50 -11.80 13.05
C LYS A 164 -18.44 -10.76 12.44
N ILE A 165 -18.18 -10.36 11.19
CA ILE A 165 -19.06 -9.43 10.46
C ILE A 165 -20.43 -10.06 10.25
N ARG A 166 -20.51 -11.31 9.79
CA ARG A 166 -21.78 -12.05 9.63
C ARG A 166 -22.58 -12.18 10.92
N LYS A 167 -21.91 -12.19 12.07
CA LYS A 167 -22.56 -12.20 13.41
C LYS A 167 -22.91 -10.81 13.93
N GLY A 168 -22.69 -9.75 13.17
CA GLY A 168 -22.90 -8.37 13.59
C GLY A 168 -21.96 -7.90 14.73
N MET A 169 -20.84 -8.59 14.92
CA MET A 169 -19.84 -8.24 15.96
C MET A 169 -18.85 -7.19 15.50
N LEU A 170 -18.71 -7.00 14.19
CA LEU A 170 -17.84 -6.03 13.54
C LEU A 170 -18.52 -5.46 12.30
N THR A 171 -18.22 -4.21 11.97
CA THR A 171 -18.46 -3.68 10.62
C THR A 171 -17.38 -4.11 9.65
N SER A 172 -17.59 -3.93 8.35
CA SER A 172 -16.58 -4.20 7.32
C SER A 172 -15.36 -3.29 7.47
N GLU A 173 -15.58 -2.04 7.87
CA GLU A 173 -14.54 -1.04 8.10
C GLU A 173 -13.68 -1.42 9.32
N GLU A 174 -14.29 -1.82 10.43
CA GLU A 174 -13.57 -2.33 11.60
C GLU A 174 -12.78 -3.59 11.26
N GLY A 175 -13.35 -4.48 10.44
CA GLY A 175 -12.67 -5.66 9.91
C GLY A 175 -11.44 -5.30 9.09
N ALA A 176 -11.55 -4.30 8.21
CA ALA A 176 -10.43 -3.81 7.40
C ALA A 176 -9.31 -3.20 8.24
N GLU A 177 -9.65 -2.41 9.27
CA GLU A 177 -8.67 -1.89 10.23
C GLU A 177 -7.92 -3.02 10.94
N LEU A 178 -8.63 -4.06 11.38
CA LEU A 178 -8.02 -5.21 12.03
C LEU A 178 -7.09 -5.99 11.09
N LEU A 179 -7.50 -6.21 9.83
CA LEU A 179 -6.69 -6.90 8.83
C LEU A 179 -5.49 -6.09 8.35
N ALA A 180 -5.55 -4.74 8.44
CA ALA A 180 -4.42 -3.88 8.12
C ALA A 180 -3.30 -3.93 9.19
N LYS A 181 -3.62 -4.23 10.47
CA LYS A 181 -2.65 -4.21 11.58
C LYS A 181 -1.40 -5.08 11.37
N PRO A 182 -1.48 -6.32 10.89
CA PRO A 182 -0.29 -7.12 10.64
C PRO A 182 0.63 -6.54 9.55
N CYS A 183 0.09 -5.73 8.63
CA CYS A 183 0.85 -5.12 7.54
C CYS A 183 1.57 -3.86 8.03
N VAL A 184 2.68 -4.03 8.73
CA VAL A 184 3.47 -2.95 9.34
C VAL A 184 3.94 -1.87 8.34
N CYS A 185 4.02 -2.21 7.05
CA CYS A 185 4.34 -1.25 5.99
C CYS A 185 3.21 -0.26 5.67
N GLY A 186 1.99 -0.47 6.19
CA GLY A 186 0.86 0.41 5.91
C GLY A 186 0.46 0.47 4.44
N ILE A 187 0.56 -0.65 3.71
CA ILE A 187 0.21 -0.69 2.28
C ILE A 187 -1.08 -1.48 1.98
N VAL A 188 -1.75 -2.01 3.00
CA VAL A 188 -3.10 -2.56 2.84
C VAL A 188 -4.08 -1.42 2.59
N ASN A 189 -4.81 -1.49 1.49
CA ASN A 189 -5.89 -0.57 1.15
C ASN A 189 -7.12 -0.89 2.01
N LYS A 190 -7.33 -0.11 3.07
CA LYS A 190 -8.41 -0.35 4.01
C LYS A 190 -9.79 -0.17 3.37
N LYS A 191 -9.93 0.79 2.44
CA LYS A 191 -11.18 1.03 1.71
C LYS A 191 -11.56 -0.21 0.89
N ARG A 192 -10.67 -0.66 0.00
CA ARG A 192 -10.91 -1.87 -0.82
C ARG A 192 -11.13 -3.12 0.05
N THR A 193 -10.36 -3.27 1.13
CA THR A 193 -10.52 -4.39 2.06
C THR A 193 -11.93 -4.39 2.69
N ALA A 194 -12.46 -3.24 3.10
CA ALA A 194 -13.82 -3.13 3.64
C ALA A 194 -14.89 -3.51 2.61
N GLU A 195 -14.74 -3.05 1.37
CA GLU A 195 -15.66 -3.40 0.26
C GLU A 195 -15.67 -4.91 -0.03
N ILE A 196 -14.48 -5.56 -0.05
CA ILE A 196 -14.37 -7.00 -0.22
C ILE A 196 -14.99 -7.76 0.96
N LEU A 197 -14.74 -7.32 2.19
CA LEU A 197 -15.34 -7.92 3.39
C LEU A 197 -16.86 -7.81 3.40
N ALA A 198 -17.42 -6.67 3.00
CA ALA A 198 -18.85 -6.50 2.85
C ALA A 198 -19.46 -7.49 1.84
N LYS A 199 -18.79 -7.67 0.67
CA LYS A 199 -19.16 -8.66 -0.33
C LYS A 199 -19.08 -10.10 0.22
N MET A 200 -18.00 -10.46 0.90
CA MET A 200 -17.81 -11.79 1.50
C MET A 200 -18.83 -12.08 2.60
N ALA A 201 -19.28 -11.08 3.33
CA ALA A 201 -20.25 -11.26 4.40
C ALA A 201 -21.67 -11.55 3.89
N GLN A 202 -21.98 -11.16 2.64
CA GLN A 202 -23.28 -11.42 1.99
C GLN A 202 -23.36 -12.81 1.32
N LEU A 203 -22.23 -13.44 1.05
CA LEU A 203 -22.12 -14.80 0.51
C LEU A 203 -22.25 -15.88 1.61
#